data_c7f11f5d1f4912a0437b18bf4e3bf240
#
_entry.id   c7f11f5d1f4912a0437b18bf4e3bf240
#
_cell.length_a   1.000
_cell.length_b   1.000
_cell.length_c   1.000
_cell.angle_alpha   90.00
_cell.angle_beta   90.00
_cell.angle_gamma   90.00
#
_symmetry.space_group_name_H-M   'P 1'
#
loop_
_entity.id
_entity.type
_entity.pdbx_description
1 polymer ?
#
loop_
_entity_poly.entity_id
_entity_poly.type
_entity_poly.pdbx_seq_one_letter_code
_entity_poly.pdbx_strand_id
1 'polypeptide(L)'
;NSPGLERQSPSPWSLARPGVFLYGVGGDEGSSVQPRHVASLRARIVEIRTLEDGDSVSYGATYRARGERRIATVACGYADGYRRSLGNRGYALVRGRRVPVAGMVTMDMTMLDVTGGACHVGDVATLIGADGDELLDVNTVARLADLSPYEILVGLKLRVPRRYAGGEG
;
A
#
# COMPACT_ATOMS: atom_id res chain seq x y z
N ASN A 1 6.81 15.46 19.68
CA ASN A 1 6.35 14.66 18.54
C ASN A 1 7.52 14.34 17.60
N SER A 2 7.30 13.49 16.60
CA SER A 2 8.37 13.06 15.68
C SER A 2 9.07 14.22 14.97
N PRO A 3 8.41 15.15 14.28
CA PRO A 3 9.07 16.27 13.64
C PRO A 3 9.85 17.18 14.61
N GLY A 4 9.37 17.31 15.86
CA GLY A 4 10.06 18.09 16.88
C GLY A 4 11.38 17.44 17.33
N LEU A 5 11.45 16.11 17.34
CA LEU A 5 12.67 15.37 17.66
C LEU A 5 13.71 15.47 16.55
N GLU A 6 13.27 15.44 15.30
CA GLU A 6 14.15 15.54 14.14
C GLU A 6 14.83 16.93 14.03
N ARG A 7 14.12 18.01 14.42
CA ARG A 7 14.56 19.40 14.25
C ARG A 7 15.35 19.96 15.44
N GLN A 8 15.26 19.34 16.60
CA GLN A 8 15.89 19.83 17.84
C GLN A 8 16.84 18.79 18.43
N SER A 9 18.14 18.96 18.20
CA SER A 9 19.19 18.21 18.87
C SER A 9 20.27 19.18 19.36
N PRO A 10 20.61 19.20 20.67
CA PRO A 10 20.00 18.41 21.75
C PRO A 10 18.60 18.92 22.13
N SER A 11 17.70 17.99 22.42
CA SER A 11 16.35 18.33 22.87
C SER A 11 16.39 18.81 24.32
N PRO A 12 15.77 19.97 24.67
CA PRO A 12 15.69 20.46 26.05
C PRO A 12 14.65 19.70 26.88
N TRP A 13 13.92 18.76 26.28
CA TRP A 13 12.81 18.08 26.92
C TRP A 13 13.23 16.77 27.58
N SER A 14 12.69 16.49 28.77
CA SER A 14 12.90 15.23 29.49
C SER A 14 12.05 14.07 28.95
N LEU A 15 11.05 14.36 28.12
CA LEU A 15 10.12 13.36 27.56
C LEU A 15 9.96 13.56 26.05
N ALA A 16 10.16 12.48 25.29
CA ALA A 16 9.92 12.41 23.86
C ALA A 16 8.73 11.50 23.57
N ARG A 17 7.91 11.87 22.58
CA ARG A 17 6.76 11.08 22.11
C ARG A 17 6.89 10.84 20.60
N PRO A 18 7.88 10.01 20.14
CA PRO A 18 7.96 9.61 18.74
C PRO A 18 6.74 8.74 18.44
N GLY A 19 6.01 9.08 17.39
CA GLY A 19 4.84 8.31 16.96
C GLY A 19 5.12 7.70 15.60
N VAL A 20 4.71 8.39 14.57
CA VAL A 20 4.76 7.91 13.17
C VAL A 20 6.17 7.60 12.68
N PHE A 21 7.19 8.25 13.22
CA PHE A 21 8.59 7.98 12.91
C PHE A 21 8.99 6.51 13.18
N LEU A 22 8.44 5.90 14.24
CA LEU A 22 8.65 4.49 14.56
C LEU A 22 8.05 3.54 13.51
N TYR A 23 7.16 4.04 12.67
CA TYR A 23 6.52 3.29 11.59
C TYR A 23 7.08 3.62 10.21
N GLY A 24 8.22 4.31 10.14
CA GLY A 24 8.88 4.59 8.87
C GLY A 24 8.38 5.85 8.17
N VAL A 25 7.77 6.78 8.91
CA VAL A 25 7.24 8.04 8.36
C VAL A 25 7.96 9.22 8.98
N GLY A 26 8.45 10.15 8.17
CA GLY A 26 9.27 11.30 8.56
C GLY A 26 10.64 11.24 7.90
N GLY A 27 11.60 12.00 8.40
CA GLY A 27 12.91 12.12 7.77
C GLY A 27 12.83 13.07 6.57
N ASP A 28 12.65 14.38 6.83
CA ASP A 28 12.71 15.41 5.78
C ASP A 28 14.04 15.33 5.01
N GLU A 29 14.09 15.81 3.78
CA GLU A 29 15.30 15.95 2.99
C GLU A 29 16.34 16.73 3.81
N GLY A 30 17.49 16.07 4.12
CA GLY A 30 18.55 16.63 4.97
C GLY A 30 18.50 16.20 6.45
N SER A 31 17.51 15.42 6.88
CA SER A 31 17.52 14.81 8.21
C SER A 31 18.68 13.80 8.32
N SER A 32 19.47 13.89 9.39
CA SER A 32 20.56 12.96 9.69
C SER A 32 20.03 11.57 10.10
N VAL A 33 18.74 11.45 10.41
CA VAL A 33 18.10 10.21 10.83
C VAL A 33 16.92 9.91 9.91
N GLN A 34 17.02 8.78 9.22
CA GLN A 34 15.93 8.30 8.35
C GLN A 34 15.20 7.14 9.03
N PRO A 35 13.85 7.19 9.11
CA PRO A 35 13.08 6.11 9.71
C PRO A 35 13.08 4.87 8.80
N ARG A 36 13.11 3.69 9.39
CA ARG A 36 12.98 2.43 8.65
C ARG A 36 11.52 2.10 8.38
N HIS A 37 11.22 1.64 7.18
CA HIS A 37 9.90 1.13 6.84
C HIS A 37 9.65 -0.19 7.58
N VAL A 38 8.65 -0.22 8.45
CA VAL A 38 8.34 -1.39 9.29
C VAL A 38 6.95 -1.98 9.03
N ALA A 39 6.08 -1.22 8.35
CA ALA A 39 4.73 -1.68 8.05
C ALA A 39 4.66 -2.32 6.66
N SER A 40 3.99 -3.48 6.58
CA SER A 40 3.63 -4.12 5.30
C SER A 40 2.17 -4.52 5.32
N LEU A 41 1.47 -4.28 4.21
CA LEU A 41 0.13 -4.81 3.93
C LEU A 41 0.22 -5.69 2.69
N ARG A 42 -0.09 -6.97 2.85
CA ARG A 42 0.01 -7.97 1.79
C ARG A 42 -1.27 -8.78 1.71
N ALA A 43 -1.67 -9.14 0.50
CA ALA A 43 -2.83 -9.99 0.29
C ALA A 43 -2.62 -10.92 -0.90
N ARG A 44 -3.39 -12.02 -0.94
CA ARG A 44 -3.28 -13.00 -2.02
C ARG A 44 -4.09 -12.57 -3.22
N ILE A 45 -3.58 -12.89 -4.40
CA ILE A 45 -4.31 -12.88 -5.65
C ILE A 45 -5.18 -14.14 -5.67
N VAL A 46 -6.49 -13.94 -5.76
CA VAL A 46 -7.48 -15.03 -5.68
C VAL A 46 -8.09 -15.39 -7.01
N GLU A 47 -7.98 -14.49 -7.99
CA GLU A 47 -8.47 -14.70 -9.35
C GLU A 47 -7.60 -13.92 -10.35
N ILE A 48 -7.49 -14.44 -11.56
CA ILE A 48 -6.96 -13.69 -12.72
C ILE A 48 -7.88 -13.96 -13.89
N ARG A 49 -8.35 -12.90 -14.53
CA ARG A 49 -9.17 -12.99 -15.74
C ARG A 49 -8.61 -12.13 -16.86
N THR A 50 -8.86 -12.52 -18.09
CA THR A 50 -8.60 -11.72 -19.26
C THR A 50 -9.83 -10.89 -19.59
N LEU A 51 -9.63 -9.62 -19.93
CA LEU A 51 -10.63 -8.70 -20.46
C LEU A 51 -10.32 -8.44 -21.93
N GLU A 52 -11.37 -8.31 -22.72
CA GLU A 52 -11.29 -7.84 -24.10
C GLU A 52 -11.36 -6.31 -24.17
N ASP A 53 -11.09 -5.75 -25.33
CA ASP A 53 -11.18 -4.30 -25.54
C ASP A 53 -12.57 -3.78 -25.24
N GLY A 54 -12.66 -2.71 -24.43
CA GLY A 54 -13.91 -2.10 -24.01
C GLY A 54 -14.54 -2.69 -22.74
N ASP A 55 -14.11 -3.88 -22.29
CA ASP A 55 -14.58 -4.47 -21.05
C ASP A 55 -14.30 -3.59 -19.85
N SER A 56 -15.18 -3.64 -18.86
CA SER A 56 -15.05 -2.81 -17.65
C SER A 56 -14.78 -3.63 -16.40
N VAL A 57 -14.17 -2.96 -15.41
CA VAL A 57 -13.82 -3.53 -14.11
C VAL A 57 -14.39 -2.70 -12.99
N SER A 58 -14.93 -3.39 -11.97
CA SER A 58 -15.41 -2.83 -10.72
C SER A 58 -16.64 -1.94 -10.86
N TYR A 59 -17.12 -1.41 -9.74
CA TYR A 59 -18.31 -0.56 -9.69
C TYR A 59 -18.15 0.73 -10.52
N GLY A 60 -19.23 1.11 -11.18
CA GLY A 60 -19.28 2.34 -11.97
C GLY A 60 -18.50 2.28 -13.27
N ALA A 61 -17.93 1.12 -13.65
CA ALA A 61 -17.15 0.93 -14.89
C ALA A 61 -16.11 2.05 -15.11
N THR A 62 -15.44 2.49 -14.03
CA THR A 62 -14.47 3.59 -14.05
C THR A 62 -13.12 3.20 -14.67
N TYR A 63 -12.90 1.92 -14.86
CA TYR A 63 -11.81 1.36 -15.68
C TYR A 63 -12.41 0.63 -16.87
N ARG A 64 -11.88 0.89 -18.06
CA ARG A 64 -12.18 0.15 -19.27
C ARG A 64 -10.90 -0.34 -19.92
N ALA A 65 -10.89 -1.59 -20.30
CA ALA A 65 -9.77 -2.21 -21.00
C ALA A 65 -9.55 -1.53 -22.36
N ARG A 66 -8.30 -1.26 -22.68
CA ARG A 66 -7.84 -0.83 -24.00
C ARG A 66 -6.97 -1.95 -24.57
N GLY A 67 -7.54 -2.71 -25.49
CA GLY A 67 -7.00 -3.97 -25.91
C GLY A 67 -7.12 -5.04 -24.81
N GLU A 68 -6.55 -6.23 -25.07
CA GLU A 68 -6.55 -7.31 -24.10
C GLU A 68 -5.82 -6.94 -22.81
N ARG A 69 -6.44 -7.17 -21.65
CA ARG A 69 -5.88 -6.92 -20.32
C ARG A 69 -6.02 -8.14 -19.41
N ARG A 70 -5.02 -8.40 -18.60
CA ARG A 70 -5.07 -9.39 -17.53
C ARG A 70 -5.28 -8.68 -16.21
N ILE A 71 -6.40 -8.98 -15.55
CA ILE A 71 -6.78 -8.34 -14.28
C ILE A 71 -6.73 -9.37 -13.16
N ALA A 72 -5.92 -9.08 -12.15
CA ALA A 72 -5.83 -9.86 -10.92
C ALA A 72 -6.78 -9.28 -9.85
N THR A 73 -7.54 -10.15 -9.20
CA THR A 73 -8.35 -9.81 -8.02
C THR A 73 -7.57 -10.16 -6.76
N VAL A 74 -7.34 -9.18 -5.91
CA VAL A 74 -6.63 -9.29 -4.63
C VAL A 74 -7.63 -9.28 -3.49
N ALA A 75 -7.52 -10.22 -2.54
CA ALA A 75 -8.38 -10.35 -1.38
C ALA A 75 -8.05 -9.30 -0.29
N CYS A 76 -8.19 -8.03 -0.62
CA CYS A 76 -8.03 -6.89 0.27
C CYS A 76 -8.77 -5.68 -0.29
N GLY A 77 -9.56 -5.02 0.54
CA GLY A 77 -10.33 -3.83 0.17
C GLY A 77 -10.40 -2.78 1.27
N TYR A 78 -11.37 -1.85 1.17
CA TYR A 78 -11.44 -0.76 2.13
C TYR A 78 -11.90 -1.20 3.53
N ALA A 79 -12.58 -2.35 3.67
CA ALA A 79 -12.91 -2.92 4.97
C ALA A 79 -11.66 -3.47 5.71
N ASP A 80 -10.56 -3.71 4.99
CA ASP A 80 -9.26 -4.09 5.55
C ASP A 80 -8.41 -2.87 5.89
N GLY A 81 -8.77 -1.70 5.34
CA GLY A 81 -8.05 -0.44 5.50
C GLY A 81 -7.35 0.05 4.23
N TYR A 82 -7.40 -0.69 3.12
CA TYR A 82 -6.91 -0.21 1.83
C TYR A 82 -7.90 0.78 1.23
N ARG A 83 -7.51 2.03 1.10
CA ARG A 83 -8.44 3.14 0.88
C ARG A 83 -9.15 3.11 -0.47
N ARG A 84 -10.45 3.41 -0.48
CA ARG A 84 -11.27 3.46 -1.69
C ARG A 84 -10.77 4.51 -2.70
N SER A 85 -10.17 5.60 -2.21
CA SER A 85 -9.58 6.66 -3.03
C SER A 85 -8.37 6.24 -3.86
N LEU A 86 -7.81 5.05 -3.59
CA LEU A 86 -6.73 4.45 -4.40
C LEU A 86 -7.23 3.84 -5.72
N GLY A 87 -8.54 3.73 -5.92
CA GLY A 87 -9.12 3.27 -7.19
C GLY A 87 -8.62 4.10 -8.38
N ASN A 88 -8.12 3.46 -9.43
CA ASN A 88 -7.50 4.06 -10.63
C ASN A 88 -6.32 5.01 -10.36
N ARG A 89 -5.85 5.13 -9.12
CA ARG A 89 -4.76 6.04 -8.71
C ARG A 89 -3.60 5.31 -8.08
N GLY A 90 -3.90 4.25 -7.36
CA GLY A 90 -2.92 3.46 -6.64
C GLY A 90 -2.22 2.43 -7.53
N TYR A 91 -1.21 1.81 -6.96
CA TYR A 91 -0.57 0.62 -7.51
C TYR A 91 -0.17 -0.32 -6.38
N ALA A 92 0.08 -1.58 -6.72
CA ALA A 92 0.64 -2.58 -5.82
C ALA A 92 1.97 -3.09 -6.40
N LEU A 93 2.68 -3.86 -5.60
CA LEU A 93 3.85 -4.62 -6.08
C LEU A 93 3.46 -6.09 -6.21
N VAL A 94 3.79 -6.69 -7.34
CA VAL A 94 3.61 -8.11 -7.59
C VAL A 94 4.88 -8.63 -8.26
N ARG A 95 5.57 -9.55 -7.58
CA ARG A 95 6.86 -10.11 -8.05
C ARG A 95 7.87 -9.02 -8.40
N GLY A 96 8.04 -8.03 -7.53
CA GLY A 96 8.97 -6.92 -7.70
C GLY A 96 8.58 -5.90 -8.78
N ARG A 97 7.33 -5.93 -9.29
CA ARG A 97 6.85 -5.01 -10.33
C ARG A 97 5.69 -4.18 -9.83
N ARG A 98 5.67 -2.91 -10.21
CA ARG A 98 4.52 -2.01 -9.97
C ARG A 98 3.40 -2.35 -10.95
N VAL A 99 2.22 -2.63 -10.42
CA VAL A 99 1.01 -2.92 -11.18
C VAL A 99 -0.12 -1.98 -10.74
N PRO A 100 -0.78 -1.26 -11.64
CA PRO A 100 -1.77 -0.26 -11.28
C PRO A 100 -3.06 -0.88 -10.76
N VAL A 101 -3.76 -0.15 -9.89
CA VAL A 101 -5.13 -0.47 -9.48
C VAL A 101 -6.08 -0.16 -10.64
N ALA A 102 -6.86 -1.15 -11.03
CA ALA A 102 -7.83 -1.08 -12.11
C ALA A 102 -9.26 -0.96 -11.55
N GLY A 103 -9.90 0.17 -11.74
CA GLY A 103 -11.24 0.44 -11.25
C GLY A 103 -11.28 0.81 -9.75
N MET A 104 -12.46 0.73 -9.17
CA MET A 104 -12.69 1.11 -7.78
C MET A 104 -12.21 0.01 -6.81
N VAL A 105 -11.58 0.41 -5.72
CA VAL A 105 -11.36 -0.49 -4.57
C VAL A 105 -12.72 -0.77 -3.94
N THR A 106 -13.07 -2.05 -3.79
CA THR A 106 -14.33 -2.49 -3.20
C THR A 106 -14.18 -2.77 -1.70
N MET A 107 -15.21 -3.25 -1.06
CA MET A 107 -15.19 -3.56 0.38
C MET A 107 -14.09 -4.57 0.72
N ASP A 108 -13.99 -5.64 -0.04
CA ASP A 108 -13.16 -6.80 0.28
C ASP A 108 -12.08 -7.09 -0.78
N MET A 109 -12.09 -6.39 -1.91
CA MET A 109 -11.23 -6.70 -3.05
C MET A 109 -10.68 -5.47 -3.74
N THR A 110 -9.50 -5.64 -4.32
CA THR A 110 -8.84 -4.66 -5.19
C THR A 110 -8.43 -5.37 -6.47
N MET A 111 -8.71 -4.75 -7.61
CA MET A 111 -8.31 -5.26 -8.92
C MET A 111 -7.03 -4.56 -9.38
N LEU A 112 -6.11 -5.34 -9.94
CA LEU A 112 -4.81 -4.88 -10.44
C LEU A 112 -4.67 -5.26 -11.92
N ASP A 113 -4.21 -4.32 -12.73
CA ASP A 113 -3.82 -4.63 -14.12
C ASP A 113 -2.41 -5.25 -14.11
N VAL A 114 -2.35 -6.55 -14.31
CA VAL A 114 -1.11 -7.35 -14.33
C VAL A 114 -0.67 -7.72 -15.75
N THR A 115 -1.19 -7.03 -16.76
CA THR A 115 -0.85 -7.24 -18.17
C THR A 115 0.65 -7.14 -18.38
N GLY A 116 1.20 -8.04 -19.21
CA GLY A 116 2.62 -8.07 -19.55
C GLY A 116 3.53 -8.59 -18.43
N GLY A 117 2.97 -9.10 -17.33
CA GLY A 117 3.72 -9.69 -16.23
C GLY A 117 3.39 -11.15 -15.96
N ALA A 118 4.38 -11.90 -15.46
CA ALA A 118 4.16 -13.23 -14.91
C ALA A 118 3.46 -13.09 -13.55
N CYS A 119 2.15 -13.38 -13.53
CA CYS A 119 1.32 -13.33 -12.33
C CYS A 119 0.38 -14.52 -12.33
N HIS A 120 0.21 -15.17 -11.17
CA HIS A 120 -0.60 -16.36 -10.99
C HIS A 120 -1.52 -16.23 -9.77
N VAL A 121 -2.62 -16.97 -9.77
CA VAL A 121 -3.46 -17.11 -8.59
C VAL A 121 -2.62 -17.73 -7.47
N GLY A 122 -2.73 -17.19 -6.26
CA GLY A 122 -1.92 -17.55 -5.09
C GLY A 122 -0.69 -16.67 -4.89
N ASP A 123 -0.24 -15.91 -5.89
CA ASP A 123 0.81 -14.89 -5.70
C ASP A 123 0.37 -13.84 -4.68
N VAL A 124 1.35 -13.18 -4.09
CA VAL A 124 1.13 -12.11 -3.10
C VAL A 124 1.26 -10.75 -3.79
N ALA A 125 0.25 -9.91 -3.61
CA ALA A 125 0.32 -8.49 -3.91
C ALA A 125 0.72 -7.73 -2.63
N THR A 126 1.76 -6.90 -2.72
CA THR A 126 2.18 -5.99 -1.66
C THR A 126 1.54 -4.62 -1.90
N LEU A 127 0.63 -4.25 -1.03
CA LEU A 127 -0.15 -3.00 -1.07
C LEU A 127 0.52 -1.88 -0.27
N ILE A 128 1.35 -2.25 0.70
CA ILE A 128 2.29 -1.40 1.45
C ILE A 128 3.51 -2.27 1.76
N GLY A 129 4.72 -1.74 1.63
CA GLY A 129 5.96 -2.42 1.98
C GLY A 129 6.82 -2.79 0.78
N ALA A 130 7.83 -3.62 1.02
CA ALA A 130 8.80 -4.03 0.01
C ALA A 130 8.39 -5.35 -0.68
N ASP A 131 8.75 -5.47 -1.96
CA ASP A 131 8.66 -6.68 -2.76
C ASP A 131 9.87 -6.72 -3.73
N GLY A 132 10.85 -7.58 -3.47
CA GLY A 132 12.15 -7.52 -4.13
C GLY A 132 12.87 -6.21 -3.83
N ASP A 133 13.37 -5.56 -4.86
CA ASP A 133 14.06 -4.27 -4.77
C ASP A 133 13.09 -3.06 -4.77
N GLU A 134 11.80 -3.30 -4.98
CA GLU A 134 10.79 -2.25 -5.00
C GLU A 134 10.19 -2.01 -3.61
N LEU A 135 9.93 -0.73 -3.31
CA LEU A 135 9.30 -0.29 -2.08
C LEU A 135 8.07 0.58 -2.38
N LEU A 136 6.94 0.20 -1.81
CA LEU A 136 5.72 1.00 -1.75
C LEU A 136 5.51 1.43 -0.30
N ASP A 137 6.10 2.55 0.07
CA ASP A 137 6.05 3.06 1.43
C ASP A 137 4.71 3.71 1.80
N VAL A 138 4.51 3.93 3.11
CA VAL A 138 3.28 4.53 3.63
C VAL A 138 3.08 5.96 3.13
N ASN A 139 4.15 6.76 2.95
CA ASN A 139 4.06 8.13 2.45
C ASN A 139 3.54 8.16 1.00
N THR A 140 4.06 7.24 0.17
CA THR A 140 3.61 7.10 -1.22
C THR A 140 2.14 6.69 -1.30
N VAL A 141 1.72 5.70 -0.50
CA VAL A 141 0.31 5.28 -0.45
C VAL A 141 -0.59 6.41 0.05
N ALA A 142 -0.17 7.14 1.06
CA ALA A 142 -0.91 8.29 1.60
C ALA A 142 -1.10 9.39 0.55
N ARG A 143 -0.04 9.75 -0.15
CA ARG A 143 -0.09 10.75 -1.24
C ARG A 143 -1.02 10.31 -2.37
N LEU A 144 -0.99 9.05 -2.79
CA LEU A 144 -1.88 8.51 -3.81
C LEU A 144 -3.34 8.48 -3.35
N ALA A 145 -3.57 8.27 -2.05
CA ALA A 145 -4.89 8.24 -1.45
C ALA A 145 -5.45 9.63 -1.11
N ASP A 146 -4.63 10.69 -1.22
CA ASP A 146 -4.94 12.04 -0.74
C ASP A 146 -5.26 12.07 0.77
N LEU A 147 -4.39 11.42 1.54
CA LEU A 147 -4.50 11.26 2.99
C LEU A 147 -3.15 11.50 3.67
N SER A 148 -3.19 11.65 4.99
CA SER A 148 -1.96 11.63 5.79
C SER A 148 -1.45 10.19 6.01
N PRO A 149 -0.14 9.98 6.17
CA PRO A 149 0.42 8.68 6.54
C PRO A 149 -0.18 8.11 7.85
N TYR A 150 -0.58 8.98 8.78
CA TYR A 150 -1.27 8.59 10.01
C TYR A 150 -2.60 7.88 9.71
N GLU A 151 -3.39 8.43 8.78
CA GLU A 151 -4.68 7.85 8.41
C GLU A 151 -4.54 6.50 7.71
N ILE A 152 -3.46 6.29 6.97
CA ILE A 152 -3.15 4.98 6.39
C ILE A 152 -2.88 3.97 7.50
N LEU A 153 -1.96 4.29 8.43
CA LEU A 153 -1.52 3.37 9.48
C LEU A 153 -2.66 3.02 10.46
N VAL A 154 -3.37 4.03 10.98
CA VAL A 154 -4.50 3.78 11.91
C VAL A 154 -5.72 3.21 11.21
N GLY A 155 -5.76 3.33 9.88
CA GLY A 155 -6.84 2.80 9.05
C GLY A 155 -6.81 1.29 8.85
N LEU A 156 -5.69 0.62 9.10
CA LEU A 156 -5.59 -0.83 9.01
C LEU A 156 -6.48 -1.48 10.06
N LYS A 157 -7.43 -2.31 9.61
CA LYS A 157 -8.49 -2.86 10.47
C LYS A 157 -8.05 -4.13 11.19
N LEU A 158 -8.77 -4.45 12.27
CA LEU A 158 -8.48 -5.63 13.10
C LEU A 158 -8.74 -6.97 12.38
N ARG A 159 -9.54 -6.97 11.32
CA ARG A 159 -9.78 -8.18 10.51
C ARG A 159 -8.54 -8.62 9.71
N VAL A 160 -7.54 -7.74 9.56
CA VAL A 160 -6.26 -8.10 8.95
C VAL A 160 -5.36 -8.72 10.02
N PRO A 161 -4.97 -10.01 9.89
CA PRO A 161 -4.05 -10.65 10.83
C PRO A 161 -2.72 -9.92 10.87
N ARG A 162 -2.26 -9.56 12.08
CA ARG A 162 -0.96 -8.91 12.27
C ARG A 162 0.10 -9.96 12.62
N ARG A 163 1.21 -9.88 11.91
CA ARG A 163 2.40 -10.67 12.19
C ARG A 163 3.54 -9.73 12.51
N TYR A 164 4.20 -9.96 13.63
CA TYR A 164 5.37 -9.21 14.05
C TYR A 164 6.60 -10.02 13.69
N ALA A 165 7.61 -9.38 13.07
CA ALA A 165 8.88 -9.99 12.70
C ALA A 165 10.03 -9.25 13.41
N GLY A 166 11.10 -9.96 13.80
CA GLY A 166 12.29 -9.38 14.42
C GLY A 166 12.20 -9.17 15.94
N GLY A 167 11.20 -9.71 16.61
CA GLY A 167 11.18 -9.79 18.05
C GLY A 167 11.82 -11.12 18.48
N GLU A 168 13.05 -11.10 18.97
CA GLU A 168 13.48 -12.11 19.93
C GLU A 168 12.72 -11.80 21.22
N GLY A 169 11.80 -12.69 21.61
CA GLY A 169 11.06 -12.65 22.86
C GLY A 169 11.91 -13.00 24.06
#